data_e69ef1e3533f9d6484eb99bb7634bff1
#
_entry.id   e69ef1e3533f9d6484eb99bb7634bff1
#
_cell.length_a   1.000
_cell.length_b   1.000
_cell.length_c   1.000
_cell.angle_alpha   90.00
_cell.angle_beta   90.00
_cell.angle_gamma   90.00
#
_symmetry.space_group_name_H-M   'P 1'
#
loop_
_entity.id
_entity.type
_entity.pdbx_description
1 polymer ?
#
loop_
_entity_poly.entity_id
_entity_poly.type
_entity_poly.pdbx_seq_one_letter_code
_entity_poly.pdbx_strand_id
1 'polypeptide(L)'
;LFFVVQVRKRDEKTKIFFKQLLPLELHKIIKLYENQKTRIMELKALDGTNLESVCKSYLSEQKRQPSMFIGKEYKPDEFSYYKLRSLTYDSSSKLLDEEFYLYGVDEYEKMFPVDMLTLKGYTIAKKRDFKIGEKNYVLFSEFHYENSQQTLIIEKVLTMRFEQNKLTYEIKKFGTLETQLKIVAFLLDVFAYMEIECEEFKFKLKKASKVSKTRDILEGTYFKLNKLKHIFSDFKIPLETNIGDFKDNITNQMMLLIKTFYDNEYGNLKFPDAITFMDMFLGELRIALLHDPTNEIKIKNAFSKEVAEMRIVAGTEEIEEAEHIESHTPVSIYSLMNSNLMYNAANFDIEVVKQSFDRVDPFINNTSFQITNTFCLECIKAFDRSGRFDFLSVAEYIYQKHYYVSDEDFDSIVIFINKCQIEYRFNKKLSEQSIEKLMNIKRIYNDYGVLFSVNILLGSIIEANYFLNKMPKKERDSFLTYPIYKMYKELLEKKQKK
;
A
#
# COMPACT_ATOMS: atom_id res chain seq x y z
N LEU A 1 -46.61 17.41 -19.19
CA LEU A 1 -46.95 17.83 -17.84
C LEU A 1 -48.47 17.81 -17.63
N PHE A 2 -48.97 17.04 -16.68
CA PHE A 2 -50.36 16.92 -16.38
C PHE A 2 -50.67 17.48 -14.98
N PHE A 3 -51.82 18.15 -14.84
CA PHE A 3 -52.33 18.59 -13.55
C PHE A 3 -53.73 18.00 -13.36
N VAL A 4 -53.99 17.52 -12.15
CA VAL A 4 -55.33 17.04 -11.73
C VAL A 4 -55.73 17.81 -10.49
N VAL A 5 -56.93 18.39 -10.55
CA VAL A 5 -57.51 19.11 -9.41
C VAL A 5 -58.58 18.24 -8.77
N GLN A 6 -58.39 17.88 -7.52
CA GLN A 6 -59.37 17.17 -6.72
C GLN A 6 -60.16 18.19 -5.88
N VAL A 7 -61.45 18.24 -6.08
CA VAL A 7 -62.37 19.08 -5.27
C VAL A 7 -63.19 18.20 -4.35
N ARG A 8 -63.08 18.42 -3.04
CA ARG A 8 -63.93 17.74 -2.07
C ARG A 8 -65.29 18.44 -2.00
N LYS A 9 -66.36 17.74 -2.34
CA LYS A 9 -67.75 18.27 -2.30
C LYS A 9 -68.23 18.68 -0.89
N ARG A 10 -67.56 18.19 0.18
CA ARG A 10 -68.07 18.36 1.57
C ARG A 10 -67.54 19.63 2.24
N ASP A 11 -66.36 20.11 1.86
CA ASP A 11 -65.66 21.23 2.51
C ASP A 11 -65.00 22.19 1.50
N GLU A 12 -65.30 22.01 0.20
CA GLU A 12 -64.75 22.75 -0.94
C GLU A 12 -63.23 22.84 -1.02
N LYS A 13 -62.54 22.02 -0.22
CA LYS A 13 -61.08 21.99 -0.27
C LYS A 13 -60.59 21.39 -1.57
N THR A 14 -59.68 22.13 -2.21
CA THR A 14 -59.02 21.71 -3.44
C THR A 14 -57.60 21.21 -3.17
N LYS A 15 -57.28 20.09 -3.79
CA LYS A 15 -55.89 19.60 -3.86
C LYS A 15 -55.46 19.49 -5.31
N ILE A 16 -54.26 19.96 -5.61
CA ILE A 16 -53.66 19.88 -6.96
C ILE A 16 -52.61 18.77 -6.95
N PHE A 17 -52.73 17.90 -7.93
CA PHE A 17 -51.74 16.85 -8.19
C PHE A 17 -51.12 17.07 -9.57
N PHE A 18 -49.89 16.61 -9.76
CA PHE A 18 -49.21 16.71 -11.06
C PHE A 18 -48.40 15.47 -11.40
N LYS A 19 -48.15 15.26 -12.68
CA LYS A 19 -47.23 14.29 -13.22
C LYS A 19 -46.46 14.93 -14.38
N GLN A 20 -45.13 14.81 -14.32
CA GLN A 20 -44.23 15.26 -15.37
C GLN A 20 -43.90 14.03 -16.22
N LEU A 21 -44.33 14.01 -17.47
CA LEU A 21 -44.01 12.95 -18.43
C LEU A 21 -43.04 13.53 -19.46
N LEU A 22 -41.79 13.15 -19.36
CA LEU A 22 -40.72 13.54 -20.28
C LEU A 22 -40.62 12.57 -21.47
N PRO A 23 -39.94 12.95 -22.59
CA PRO A 23 -39.87 12.10 -23.77
C PRO A 23 -39.35 10.69 -23.50
N LEU A 24 -38.34 10.51 -22.64
CA LEU A 24 -37.80 9.22 -22.28
C LEU A 24 -38.80 8.34 -21.52
N GLU A 25 -39.56 8.93 -20.58
CA GLU A 25 -40.62 8.24 -19.84
C GLU A 25 -41.76 7.83 -20.76
N LEU A 26 -42.22 8.74 -21.64
CA LEU A 26 -43.22 8.45 -22.65
C LEU A 26 -42.82 7.30 -23.57
N HIS A 27 -41.58 7.31 -24.05
CA HIS A 27 -41.08 6.23 -24.90
C HIS A 27 -41.09 4.88 -24.18
N LYS A 28 -40.65 4.85 -22.92
CA LYS A 28 -40.67 3.63 -22.08
C LYS A 28 -42.10 3.14 -21.85
N ILE A 29 -43.02 4.03 -21.59
CA ILE A 29 -44.47 3.69 -21.41
C ILE A 29 -45.01 3.10 -22.70
N ILE A 30 -44.80 3.71 -23.84
CA ILE A 30 -45.25 3.23 -25.15
C ILE A 30 -44.67 1.86 -25.43
N LYS A 31 -43.38 1.67 -25.27
CA LYS A 31 -42.71 0.39 -25.53
C LYS A 31 -43.20 -0.77 -24.63
N LEU A 32 -43.48 -0.50 -23.35
CA LEU A 32 -43.90 -1.52 -22.40
C LEU A 32 -45.38 -1.86 -22.52
N TYR A 33 -46.24 -0.92 -23.03
CA TYR A 33 -47.70 -1.04 -23.00
C TYR A 33 -48.35 -0.82 -24.35
N GLU A 34 -47.71 -1.19 -25.44
CA GLU A 34 -48.14 -0.99 -26.83
C GLU A 34 -49.60 -1.38 -27.11
N ASN A 35 -50.13 -2.36 -26.40
CA ASN A 35 -51.50 -2.89 -26.60
C ASN A 35 -52.51 -2.38 -25.56
N GLN A 36 -52.14 -1.48 -24.66
CA GLN A 36 -53.05 -0.98 -23.61
C GLN A 36 -53.60 0.41 -23.94
N LYS A 37 -54.92 0.57 -23.96
CA LYS A 37 -55.57 1.85 -24.19
C LYS A 37 -55.58 2.79 -22.99
N THR A 38 -55.39 2.26 -21.77
CA THR A 38 -55.44 3.03 -20.50
C THR A 38 -54.43 2.53 -19.52
N ARG A 39 -53.89 3.43 -18.73
CA ARG A 39 -52.94 3.11 -17.66
C ARG A 39 -53.25 3.91 -16.38
N ILE A 40 -53.10 3.28 -15.25
CA ILE A 40 -53.14 3.94 -13.94
C ILE A 40 -51.77 4.60 -13.71
N MET A 41 -51.75 5.87 -13.35
CA MET A 41 -50.54 6.60 -13.03
C MET A 41 -50.64 7.20 -11.63
N GLU A 42 -49.56 7.16 -10.88
CA GLU A 42 -49.41 7.88 -9.63
C GLU A 42 -49.11 9.34 -9.90
N LEU A 43 -49.85 10.23 -9.21
CA LEU A 43 -49.70 11.66 -9.28
C LEU A 43 -49.12 12.19 -7.98
N LYS A 44 -48.18 13.15 -8.02
CA LYS A 44 -47.66 13.83 -6.84
C LYS A 44 -48.56 15.01 -6.44
N ALA A 45 -48.74 15.19 -5.13
CA ALA A 45 -49.44 16.37 -4.61
C ALA A 45 -48.57 17.61 -4.75
N LEU A 46 -49.17 18.74 -5.10
CA LEU A 46 -48.46 20.03 -5.23
C LEU A 46 -48.26 20.73 -3.86
N ASP A 47 -48.41 20.02 -2.78
CA ASP A 47 -48.33 20.56 -1.43
C ASP A 47 -46.92 21.13 -1.14
N GLY A 48 -46.86 22.45 -0.86
CA GLY A 48 -45.60 23.13 -0.54
C GLY A 48 -44.65 23.42 -1.72
N THR A 49 -45.00 23.01 -2.94
CA THR A 49 -44.14 23.23 -4.14
C THR A 49 -44.73 24.37 -4.99
N ASN A 50 -43.85 25.28 -5.45
CA ASN A 50 -44.24 26.35 -6.36
C ASN A 50 -44.52 25.80 -7.77
N LEU A 51 -45.71 26.01 -8.30
CA LEU A 51 -46.13 25.60 -9.64
C LEU A 51 -45.15 26.12 -10.75
N GLU A 52 -44.66 27.34 -10.61
CA GLU A 52 -43.71 27.92 -11.53
C GLU A 52 -42.39 27.10 -11.54
N SER A 53 -41.93 26.66 -10.37
CA SER A 53 -40.74 25.85 -10.25
C SER A 53 -40.92 24.47 -10.91
N VAL A 54 -42.08 23.83 -10.76
CA VAL A 54 -42.42 22.56 -11.43
C VAL A 54 -42.40 22.72 -12.96
N CYS A 55 -42.98 23.80 -13.46
CA CYS A 55 -42.98 24.09 -14.91
C CYS A 55 -41.58 24.41 -15.45
N LYS A 56 -40.82 25.22 -14.75
CA LYS A 56 -39.42 25.58 -15.16
C LYS A 56 -38.52 24.34 -15.17
N SER A 57 -38.57 23.50 -14.16
CA SER A 57 -37.76 22.27 -14.11
C SER A 57 -38.15 21.28 -15.21
N TYR A 58 -39.45 21.11 -15.47
CA TYR A 58 -39.94 20.31 -16.59
C TYR A 58 -39.42 20.78 -17.94
N LEU A 59 -39.58 22.10 -18.27
CA LEU A 59 -39.11 22.65 -19.51
C LEU A 59 -37.58 22.57 -19.68
N SER A 60 -36.87 22.78 -18.59
CA SER A 60 -35.41 22.65 -18.59
C SER A 60 -34.98 21.22 -18.88
N GLU A 61 -35.64 20.23 -18.32
CA GLU A 61 -35.30 18.83 -18.50
C GLU A 61 -35.77 18.29 -19.85
N GLN A 62 -36.91 18.75 -20.36
CA GLN A 62 -37.40 18.42 -21.69
C GLN A 62 -36.41 18.80 -22.79
N LYS A 63 -35.75 19.96 -22.67
CA LYS A 63 -34.69 20.42 -23.62
C LYS A 63 -33.49 19.47 -23.63
N ARG A 64 -33.22 18.72 -22.56
CA ARG A 64 -32.12 17.75 -22.50
C ARG A 64 -32.48 16.39 -23.09
N GLN A 65 -33.75 16.17 -23.45
CA GLN A 65 -34.26 14.96 -24.07
C GLN A 65 -34.77 15.19 -25.49
N PRO A 66 -33.90 15.58 -26.46
CA PRO A 66 -34.32 15.73 -27.86
C PRO A 66 -34.82 14.38 -28.41
N SER A 67 -35.93 14.41 -29.15
CA SER A 67 -36.58 13.21 -29.68
C SER A 67 -35.65 12.33 -30.53
N MET A 68 -34.66 12.93 -31.21
CA MET A 68 -33.68 12.25 -32.06
C MET A 68 -32.77 11.27 -31.29
N PHE A 69 -32.65 11.43 -29.96
CA PHE A 69 -31.82 10.57 -29.10
C PHE A 69 -32.64 9.57 -28.30
N ILE A 70 -33.96 9.70 -28.27
CA ILE A 70 -34.85 8.81 -27.54
C ILE A 70 -34.95 7.46 -28.25
N GLY A 71 -34.79 6.37 -27.51
CA GLY A 71 -34.88 5.00 -28.05
C GLY A 71 -33.65 4.50 -28.78
N LYS A 72 -32.55 5.25 -28.78
CA LYS A 72 -31.25 4.74 -29.23
C LYS A 72 -30.67 3.78 -28.19
N GLU A 73 -30.10 2.69 -28.67
CA GLU A 73 -29.29 1.79 -27.84
C GLU A 73 -27.84 2.32 -27.78
N TYR A 74 -27.35 2.55 -26.59
CA TYR A 74 -26.02 3.01 -26.32
C TYR A 74 -25.22 1.89 -25.63
N LYS A 75 -23.93 1.78 -25.97
CA LYS A 75 -23.01 0.89 -25.25
C LYS A 75 -22.44 1.60 -24.01
N PRO A 76 -22.13 0.83 -22.93
CA PRO A 76 -21.57 1.41 -21.72
C PRO A 76 -20.26 2.20 -21.90
N ASP A 77 -19.46 1.86 -22.91
CA ASP A 77 -18.17 2.46 -23.26
C ASP A 77 -18.25 3.67 -24.19
N GLU A 78 -19.44 4.05 -24.63
CA GLU A 78 -19.64 5.24 -25.48
C GLU A 78 -19.56 6.56 -24.69
N PHE A 79 -19.59 6.51 -23.35
CA PHE A 79 -19.62 7.70 -22.50
C PHE A 79 -18.46 7.74 -21.52
N SER A 80 -17.94 8.95 -21.29
CA SER A 80 -16.87 9.19 -20.30
C SER A 80 -17.38 8.98 -18.87
N TYR A 81 -18.63 9.32 -18.61
CA TYR A 81 -19.32 9.11 -17.33
C TYR A 81 -20.83 9.26 -17.47
N TYR A 82 -21.56 8.95 -16.38
CA TYR A 82 -23.01 9.05 -16.35
C TYR A 82 -23.48 10.07 -15.31
N LYS A 83 -24.55 10.79 -15.63
CA LYS A 83 -25.25 11.70 -14.71
C LYS A 83 -26.64 11.18 -14.42
N LEU A 84 -27.02 11.20 -13.16
CA LEU A 84 -28.40 10.95 -12.70
C LEU A 84 -29.08 12.31 -12.44
N ARG A 85 -30.32 12.44 -12.88
CA ARG A 85 -31.17 13.62 -12.64
C ARG A 85 -32.57 13.19 -12.24
N SER A 86 -33.11 13.86 -11.25
CA SER A 86 -34.52 13.72 -10.89
C SER A 86 -35.19 15.10 -10.90
N LEU A 87 -36.46 15.14 -11.28
CA LEU A 87 -37.28 16.35 -11.21
C LEU A 87 -37.97 16.48 -9.85
N THR A 88 -38.02 15.41 -9.08
CA THR A 88 -38.81 15.28 -7.88
C THR A 88 -37.98 15.13 -6.61
N TYR A 89 -36.65 14.90 -6.76
CA TYR A 89 -35.77 14.78 -5.63
C TYR A 89 -35.52 16.13 -4.97
N ASP A 90 -35.70 16.16 -3.66
CA ASP A 90 -35.28 17.24 -2.77
C ASP A 90 -34.50 16.65 -1.59
N SER A 91 -33.98 17.49 -0.71
CA SER A 91 -33.22 17.05 0.47
C SER A 91 -34.02 16.21 1.48
N SER A 92 -35.35 16.20 1.37
CA SER A 92 -36.25 15.39 2.22
C SER A 92 -36.61 14.04 1.60
N SER A 93 -36.34 13.86 0.29
CA SER A 93 -36.64 12.64 -0.46
C SER A 93 -35.60 11.55 -0.18
N LYS A 94 -36.08 10.30 -0.07
CA LYS A 94 -35.17 9.14 0.00
C LYS A 94 -34.72 8.77 -1.41
N LEU A 95 -33.42 8.83 -1.66
CA LEU A 95 -32.84 8.53 -2.98
C LEU A 95 -33.26 7.18 -3.56
N LEU A 96 -33.51 6.17 -2.71
CA LEU A 96 -33.90 4.82 -3.17
C LEU A 96 -35.35 4.72 -3.63
N ASP A 97 -36.19 5.67 -3.22
CA ASP A 97 -37.61 5.72 -3.58
C ASP A 97 -37.86 6.60 -4.84
N GLU A 98 -36.82 7.24 -5.38
CA GLU A 98 -36.92 8.16 -6.51
C GLU A 98 -36.56 7.51 -7.86
N GLU A 99 -37.26 7.94 -8.90
CA GLU A 99 -36.90 7.62 -10.28
C GLU A 99 -35.95 8.68 -10.84
N PHE A 100 -34.88 8.20 -11.47
CA PHE A 100 -33.84 9.05 -12.07
C PHE A 100 -33.80 8.89 -13.58
N TYR A 101 -33.58 9.99 -14.27
CA TYR A 101 -33.16 10.00 -15.67
C TYR A 101 -31.64 9.79 -15.73
N LEU A 102 -31.21 8.76 -16.46
CA LEU A 102 -29.81 8.46 -16.71
C LEU A 102 -29.35 9.14 -18.00
N TYR A 103 -28.33 9.95 -17.90
CA TYR A 103 -27.67 10.60 -19.03
C TYR A 103 -26.24 10.09 -19.16
N GLY A 104 -25.87 9.64 -20.37
CA GLY A 104 -24.46 9.45 -20.73
C GLY A 104 -23.84 10.80 -21.12
N VAL A 105 -22.61 11.04 -20.71
CA VAL A 105 -21.85 12.25 -21.02
C VAL A 105 -20.62 11.87 -21.84
N ASP A 106 -20.48 12.45 -23.05
CA ASP A 106 -19.35 12.21 -23.91
C ASP A 106 -18.11 13.05 -23.51
N GLU A 107 -17.03 12.90 -24.26
CA GLU A 107 -15.79 13.65 -24.05
C GLU A 107 -15.92 15.17 -24.26
N TYR A 108 -17.00 15.62 -24.93
CA TYR A 108 -17.31 17.03 -25.18
C TYR A 108 -18.34 17.59 -24.20
N GLU A 109 -18.61 16.92 -23.10
CA GLU A 109 -19.60 17.30 -22.07
C GLU A 109 -21.05 17.35 -22.59
N LYS A 110 -21.36 16.71 -23.72
CA LYS A 110 -22.72 16.59 -24.22
C LYS A 110 -23.46 15.48 -23.50
N MET A 111 -24.71 15.74 -23.15
CA MET A 111 -25.58 14.82 -22.42
C MET A 111 -26.56 14.13 -23.38
N PHE A 112 -26.62 12.81 -23.29
CA PHE A 112 -27.52 11.96 -24.07
C PHE A 112 -28.47 11.21 -23.13
N PRO A 113 -29.79 11.27 -23.34
CA PRO A 113 -30.74 10.52 -22.52
C PRO A 113 -30.64 9.02 -22.83
N VAL A 114 -30.27 8.23 -21.82
CA VAL A 114 -30.03 6.78 -21.98
C VAL A 114 -31.20 5.96 -21.48
N ASP A 115 -31.62 6.14 -20.22
CA ASP A 115 -32.70 5.36 -19.60
C ASP A 115 -33.28 6.09 -18.38
N MET A 116 -34.32 5.47 -17.82
CA MET A 116 -34.84 5.77 -16.49
C MET A 116 -34.58 4.59 -15.56
N LEU A 117 -34.12 4.87 -14.36
CA LEU A 117 -33.82 3.84 -13.35
C LEU A 117 -34.21 4.28 -11.93
N THR A 118 -34.40 3.30 -11.08
CA THR A 118 -34.42 3.45 -9.64
C THR A 118 -33.13 2.88 -9.05
N LEU A 119 -32.61 3.53 -8.03
CA LEU A 119 -31.40 3.05 -7.36
C LEU A 119 -31.76 1.88 -6.44
N LYS A 120 -31.03 0.77 -6.55
CA LYS A 120 -31.12 -0.34 -5.60
C LYS A 120 -30.29 -0.09 -4.33
N GLY A 121 -29.27 0.75 -4.46
CA GLY A 121 -28.40 1.18 -3.39
C GLY A 121 -27.48 2.31 -3.87
N TYR A 122 -26.88 3.00 -2.93
CA TYR A 122 -25.84 4.00 -3.21
C TYR A 122 -24.83 4.08 -2.06
N THR A 123 -23.66 4.60 -2.36
CA THR A 123 -22.58 4.77 -1.39
C THR A 123 -22.13 6.23 -1.35
N ILE A 124 -22.03 6.78 -0.15
CA ILE A 124 -21.43 8.11 0.08
C ILE A 124 -20.12 7.93 0.80
N ALA A 125 -19.01 8.24 0.13
CA ALA A 125 -17.65 8.16 0.67
C ALA A 125 -17.10 9.57 0.93
N LYS A 126 -16.84 9.90 2.21
CA LYS A 126 -16.24 11.18 2.63
C LYS A 126 -15.61 11.08 4.02
N LYS A 127 -14.79 12.07 4.38
CA LYS A 127 -14.44 12.27 5.79
C LYS A 127 -15.67 12.79 6.54
N ARG A 128 -15.92 12.23 7.72
CA ARG A 128 -17.05 12.61 8.59
C ARG A 128 -16.57 12.89 10.00
N ASP A 129 -17.24 13.84 10.62
CA ASP A 129 -17.10 14.12 12.04
C ASP A 129 -18.12 13.26 12.82
N PHE A 130 -17.59 12.32 13.59
CA PHE A 130 -18.39 11.48 14.48
C PHE A 130 -18.30 12.03 15.90
N LYS A 131 -19.44 12.36 16.46
CA LYS A 131 -19.56 12.78 17.85
C LYS A 131 -19.99 11.61 18.72
N ILE A 132 -19.21 11.33 19.77
CA ILE A 132 -19.46 10.26 20.74
C ILE A 132 -19.30 10.85 22.13
N GLY A 133 -20.41 11.11 22.84
CA GLY A 133 -20.37 11.87 24.07
C GLY A 133 -19.75 13.24 23.86
N GLU A 134 -18.64 13.53 24.55
CA GLU A 134 -17.91 14.80 24.44
C GLU A 134 -16.75 14.76 23.42
N LYS A 135 -16.49 13.59 22.80
CA LYS A 135 -15.38 13.41 21.87
C LYS A 135 -15.81 13.52 20.42
N ASN A 136 -14.93 14.06 19.58
CA ASN A 136 -15.10 14.14 18.14
C ASN A 136 -13.99 13.32 17.43
N TYR A 137 -14.41 12.53 16.43
CA TYR A 137 -13.53 11.72 15.59
C TYR A 137 -13.72 12.11 14.13
N VAL A 138 -12.65 12.55 13.47
CA VAL A 138 -12.64 12.81 12.03
C VAL A 138 -12.12 11.56 11.33
N LEU A 139 -13.02 10.78 10.69
CA LEU A 139 -12.68 9.50 10.08
C LEU A 139 -13.18 9.45 8.64
N PHE A 140 -12.39 8.85 7.74
CA PHE A 140 -12.89 8.51 6.41
C PHE A 140 -13.93 7.41 6.55
N SER A 141 -15.07 7.58 5.87
CA SER A 141 -16.14 6.60 5.96
C SER A 141 -16.96 6.50 4.68
N GLU A 142 -17.41 5.28 4.42
CA GLU A 142 -18.31 4.92 3.32
C GLU A 142 -19.64 4.47 3.93
N PHE A 143 -20.71 5.17 3.59
CA PHE A 143 -22.04 4.83 4.04
C PHE A 143 -22.80 4.18 2.88
N HIS A 144 -23.12 2.91 3.02
CA HIS A 144 -23.89 2.14 2.03
C HIS A 144 -25.36 2.08 2.45
N TYR A 145 -26.21 2.54 1.56
CA TYR A 145 -27.67 2.51 1.70
C TYR A 145 -28.21 1.46 0.73
N GLU A 146 -28.84 0.41 1.26
CA GLU A 146 -29.54 -0.62 0.51
C GLU A 146 -30.87 -0.90 1.19
N ASN A 147 -31.98 -0.71 0.50
CA ASN A 147 -33.38 -1.01 0.90
C ASN A 147 -33.73 -0.83 2.39
N SER A 148 -33.33 -1.74 3.27
CA SER A 148 -33.61 -1.69 4.71
C SER A 148 -32.34 -1.77 5.57
N GLN A 149 -31.17 -1.90 4.95
CA GLN A 149 -29.92 -2.14 5.64
C GLN A 149 -28.97 -0.96 5.43
N GLN A 150 -28.47 -0.41 6.51
CA GLN A 150 -27.47 0.64 6.49
C GLN A 150 -26.13 0.07 6.97
N THR A 151 -25.11 0.19 6.12
CA THR A 151 -23.75 -0.27 6.44
C THR A 151 -22.79 0.91 6.39
N LEU A 152 -22.06 1.10 7.47
CA LEU A 152 -21.02 2.10 7.60
C LEU A 152 -19.65 1.41 7.63
N ILE A 153 -18.77 1.76 6.70
CA ILE A 153 -17.39 1.30 6.69
C ILE A 153 -16.49 2.47 7.08
N ILE A 154 -15.70 2.31 8.14
CA ILE A 154 -14.80 3.35 8.67
C ILE A 154 -13.36 2.95 8.39
N GLU A 155 -12.57 3.90 7.83
CA GLU A 155 -11.16 3.75 7.47
C GLU A 155 -10.87 2.49 6.63
N LYS A 156 -11.88 2.00 5.88
CA LYS A 156 -11.85 0.75 5.10
C LYS A 156 -11.51 -0.51 5.93
N VAL A 157 -11.57 -0.42 7.24
CA VAL A 157 -11.18 -1.43 8.24
C VAL A 157 -12.37 -1.92 9.04
N LEU A 158 -13.14 -1.01 9.62
CA LEU A 158 -14.29 -1.33 10.47
C LEU A 158 -15.58 -1.27 9.66
N THR A 159 -16.33 -2.35 9.65
CA THR A 159 -17.68 -2.41 9.09
C THR A 159 -18.70 -2.44 10.22
N MET A 160 -19.63 -1.51 10.24
CA MET A 160 -20.75 -1.43 11.17
C MET A 160 -22.06 -1.57 10.41
N ARG A 161 -22.96 -2.46 10.86
CA ARG A 161 -24.30 -2.64 10.28
C ARG A 161 -25.35 -2.28 11.30
N PHE A 162 -26.30 -1.46 10.87
CA PHE A 162 -27.37 -0.95 11.69
C PHE A 162 -28.69 -1.59 11.24
N GLU A 163 -29.32 -2.34 12.13
CA GLU A 163 -30.61 -2.99 11.91
C GLU A 163 -31.56 -2.58 13.04
N GLN A 164 -32.51 -1.73 12.77
CA GLN A 164 -33.48 -1.22 13.75
C GLN A 164 -32.81 -0.69 15.05
N ASN A 165 -32.59 -1.55 16.05
CA ASN A 165 -32.00 -1.21 17.34
C ASN A 165 -30.75 -2.05 17.65
N LYS A 166 -30.23 -2.77 16.66
CA LYS A 166 -29.08 -3.67 16.80
C LYS A 166 -27.91 -3.14 15.99
N LEU A 167 -26.75 -3.07 16.62
CA LEU A 167 -25.48 -2.79 15.96
C LEU A 167 -24.65 -4.06 15.92
N THR A 168 -24.20 -4.45 14.74
CA THR A 168 -23.14 -5.44 14.57
C THR A 168 -21.92 -4.77 13.98
N TYR A 169 -20.73 -5.19 14.43
CA TYR A 169 -19.48 -4.65 13.89
C TYR A 169 -18.49 -5.76 13.60
N GLU A 170 -17.63 -5.52 12.65
CA GLU A 170 -16.58 -6.44 12.20
C GLU A 170 -15.34 -5.64 11.77
N ILE A 171 -14.17 -5.99 12.26
CA ILE A 171 -12.90 -5.45 11.80
C ILE A 171 -12.35 -6.45 10.76
N LYS A 172 -12.40 -6.08 9.47
CA LYS A 172 -12.07 -6.98 8.36
C LYS A 172 -10.58 -7.03 8.02
N LYS A 173 -9.86 -5.94 8.30
CA LYS A 173 -8.46 -5.78 7.95
C LYS A 173 -7.69 -5.27 9.15
N PHE A 174 -6.41 -5.60 9.21
CA PHE A 174 -5.55 -4.93 10.18
C PHE A 174 -5.19 -3.52 9.66
N GLY A 175 -4.77 -3.42 8.39
CA GLY A 175 -4.34 -2.16 7.80
C GLY A 175 -3.06 -1.65 8.46
N THR A 176 -3.12 -0.50 9.12
CA THR A 176 -1.99 0.11 9.83
C THR A 176 -2.21 0.10 11.34
N LEU A 177 -1.13 0.18 12.12
CA LEU A 177 -1.25 0.25 13.58
C LEU A 177 -1.95 1.54 14.03
N GLU A 178 -1.71 2.65 13.33
CA GLU A 178 -2.39 3.93 13.59
C GLU A 178 -3.91 3.78 13.42
N THR A 179 -4.33 3.16 12.31
CA THR A 179 -5.76 2.93 12.03
C THR A 179 -6.40 2.03 13.10
N GLN A 180 -5.72 0.96 13.52
CA GLN A 180 -6.24 0.06 14.56
C GLN A 180 -6.41 0.79 15.89
N LEU A 181 -5.43 1.59 16.31
CA LEU A 181 -5.52 2.40 17.53
C LEU A 181 -6.71 3.37 17.48
N LYS A 182 -6.90 4.07 16.35
CA LYS A 182 -8.05 4.98 16.15
C LYS A 182 -9.38 4.24 16.21
N ILE A 183 -9.49 3.11 15.50
CA ILE A 183 -10.72 2.31 15.41
C ILE A 183 -11.11 1.70 16.76
N VAL A 184 -10.13 1.14 17.49
CA VAL A 184 -10.43 0.52 18.80
C VAL A 184 -10.78 1.59 19.83
N ALA A 185 -10.10 2.77 19.83
CA ALA A 185 -10.47 3.90 20.67
C ALA A 185 -11.89 4.40 20.37
N PHE A 186 -12.24 4.55 19.08
CA PHE A 186 -13.57 4.92 18.63
C PHE A 186 -14.63 3.93 19.14
N LEU A 187 -14.41 2.62 18.97
CA LEU A 187 -15.34 1.58 19.46
C LEU A 187 -15.50 1.60 20.97
N LEU A 188 -14.41 1.79 21.73
CA LEU A 188 -14.46 1.89 23.19
C LEU A 188 -15.37 3.04 23.63
N ASP A 189 -15.27 4.21 22.98
CA ASP A 189 -16.14 5.33 23.28
C ASP A 189 -17.58 5.08 22.84
N VAL A 190 -17.83 4.49 21.68
CA VAL A 190 -19.17 4.06 21.24
C VAL A 190 -19.84 3.16 22.29
N PHE A 191 -19.12 2.18 22.83
CA PHE A 191 -19.64 1.29 23.87
C PHE A 191 -19.68 1.92 25.28
N ALA A 192 -18.91 2.96 25.53
CA ALA A 192 -18.97 3.71 26.80
C ALA A 192 -20.19 4.64 26.85
N TYR A 193 -20.38 5.43 25.79
CA TYR A 193 -21.45 6.42 25.72
C TYR A 193 -22.76 5.85 25.13
N MET A 194 -22.72 4.66 24.53
CA MET A 194 -23.86 4.00 23.93
C MET A 194 -24.56 4.83 22.85
N GLU A 195 -23.84 5.72 22.21
CA GLU A 195 -24.36 6.55 21.11
C GLU A 195 -23.26 6.87 20.10
N ILE A 196 -23.69 7.16 18.89
CA ILE A 196 -22.88 7.65 17.78
C ILE A 196 -23.72 8.63 16.97
N GLU A 197 -23.16 9.78 16.68
CA GLU A 197 -23.82 10.85 15.92
C GLU A 197 -22.88 11.36 14.82
N CYS A 198 -23.41 11.58 13.63
CA CYS A 198 -22.77 12.33 12.56
C CYS A 198 -23.84 13.13 11.81
N GLU A 199 -23.44 13.88 10.76
CA GLU A 199 -24.34 14.71 9.98
C GLU A 199 -25.58 13.95 9.45
N GLU A 200 -25.39 12.69 9.01
CA GLU A 200 -26.43 11.92 8.35
C GLU A 200 -27.30 11.10 9.31
N PHE A 201 -26.83 10.79 10.51
CA PHE A 201 -27.58 9.96 11.45
C PHE A 201 -27.17 10.14 12.90
N LYS A 202 -28.11 9.79 13.78
CA LYS A 202 -27.85 9.62 15.21
C LYS A 202 -28.38 8.25 15.63
N PHE A 203 -27.51 7.44 16.22
CA PHE A 203 -27.84 6.10 16.65
C PHE A 203 -27.57 5.93 18.15
N LYS A 204 -28.56 5.40 18.88
CA LYS A 204 -28.45 5.07 20.30
C LYS A 204 -28.53 3.57 20.48
N LEU A 205 -27.52 2.99 21.15
CA LEU A 205 -27.47 1.58 21.49
C LEU A 205 -28.34 1.28 22.71
N LYS A 206 -29.06 0.17 22.67
CA LYS A 206 -29.74 -0.33 23.89
C LYS A 206 -28.73 -1.11 24.73
N LYS A 207 -28.77 -0.93 26.05
CA LYS A 207 -27.94 -1.72 26.98
C LYS A 207 -28.30 -3.19 26.83
N ALA A 208 -27.33 -4.01 26.41
CA ALA A 208 -27.43 -5.45 26.34
C ALA A 208 -26.42 -6.09 27.32
N SER A 209 -26.74 -7.25 27.85
CA SER A 209 -25.88 -7.96 28.81
C SER A 209 -24.47 -8.30 28.29
N LYS A 210 -24.27 -8.29 26.96
CA LYS A 210 -23.00 -8.58 26.32
C LYS A 210 -22.07 -7.36 26.16
N VAL A 211 -22.55 -6.13 26.43
CA VAL A 211 -21.77 -4.89 26.19
C VAL A 211 -20.53 -4.83 27.06
N SER A 212 -20.63 -5.21 28.35
CA SER A 212 -19.47 -5.22 29.25
C SER A 212 -18.37 -6.17 28.76
N LYS A 213 -18.70 -7.40 28.38
CA LYS A 213 -17.73 -8.36 27.85
C LYS A 213 -17.06 -7.87 26.55
N THR A 214 -17.80 -7.21 25.65
CA THR A 214 -17.25 -6.63 24.43
C THR A 214 -16.28 -5.49 24.76
N ARG A 215 -16.62 -4.66 25.73
CA ARG A 215 -15.76 -3.59 26.20
C ARG A 215 -14.45 -4.10 26.80
N ASP A 216 -14.51 -5.13 27.66
CA ASP A 216 -13.32 -5.76 28.25
C ASP A 216 -12.36 -6.30 27.15
N ILE A 217 -12.91 -6.92 26.10
CA ILE A 217 -12.13 -7.41 24.96
C ILE A 217 -11.46 -6.25 24.21
N LEU A 218 -12.19 -5.14 23.97
CA LEU A 218 -11.65 -3.97 23.29
C LEU A 218 -10.59 -3.26 24.13
N GLU A 219 -10.77 -3.13 25.44
CA GLU A 219 -9.77 -2.59 26.37
C GLU A 219 -8.48 -3.42 26.36
N GLY A 220 -8.61 -4.75 26.43
CA GLY A 220 -7.48 -5.66 26.30
C GLY A 220 -6.77 -5.55 24.94
N THR A 221 -7.52 -5.36 23.86
CA THR A 221 -6.98 -5.16 22.52
C THR A 221 -6.25 -3.81 22.43
N TYR A 222 -6.85 -2.74 22.94
CA TYR A 222 -6.24 -1.40 22.96
C TYR A 222 -4.93 -1.38 23.73
N PHE A 223 -4.89 -2.08 24.87
CA PHE A 223 -3.67 -2.21 25.66
C PHE A 223 -2.54 -2.90 24.88
N LYS A 224 -2.86 -4.00 24.16
CA LYS A 224 -1.89 -4.70 23.31
C LYS A 224 -1.40 -3.83 22.13
N LEU A 225 -2.30 -3.09 21.49
CA LEU A 225 -1.93 -2.16 20.41
C LEU A 225 -1.00 -1.03 20.90
N ASN A 226 -1.20 -0.53 22.14
CA ASN A 226 -0.27 0.43 22.72
C ASN A 226 1.11 -0.17 23.01
N LYS A 227 1.20 -1.42 23.48
CA LYS A 227 2.49 -2.12 23.59
C LYS A 227 3.20 -2.22 22.23
N LEU A 228 2.47 -2.58 21.15
CA LEU A 228 3.02 -2.56 19.80
C LEU A 228 3.47 -1.17 19.34
N LYS A 229 2.74 -0.11 19.72
CA LYS A 229 3.14 1.27 19.42
C LYS A 229 4.51 1.61 20.01
N HIS A 230 4.80 1.18 21.24
CA HIS A 230 6.13 1.34 21.83
C HIS A 230 7.19 0.58 21.03
N ILE A 231 6.93 -0.69 20.70
CA ILE A 231 7.85 -1.50 19.89
C ILE A 231 8.11 -0.83 18.52
N PHE A 232 7.09 -0.33 17.84
CA PHE A 232 7.23 0.38 16.55
C PHE A 232 8.08 1.64 16.70
N SER A 233 7.89 2.40 17.80
CA SER A 233 8.71 3.57 18.11
C SER A 233 10.17 3.20 18.30
N ASP A 234 10.47 2.17 19.09
CA ASP A 234 11.83 1.71 19.38
C ASP A 234 12.54 1.16 18.12
N PHE A 235 11.75 0.60 17.20
CA PHE A 235 12.23 0.06 15.94
C PHE A 235 12.18 1.08 14.79
N LYS A 236 11.77 2.31 15.07
CA LYS A 236 11.58 3.39 14.08
C LYS A 236 10.67 2.98 12.92
N ILE A 237 9.70 2.12 13.16
CA ILE A 237 8.68 1.73 12.18
C ILE A 237 7.55 2.75 12.23
N PRO A 238 7.21 3.44 11.12
CA PRO A 238 6.09 4.35 11.08
C PRO A 238 4.77 3.64 11.40
N LEU A 239 3.89 4.30 12.19
CA LEU A 239 2.60 3.72 12.58
C LEU A 239 1.66 3.51 11.38
N GLU A 240 1.89 4.24 10.29
CA GLU A 240 1.16 4.18 9.01
C GLU A 240 1.63 3.02 8.12
N THR A 241 2.67 2.29 8.53
CA THR A 241 3.15 1.13 7.75
C THR A 241 2.05 0.08 7.66
N ASN A 242 1.74 -0.35 6.43
CA ASN A 242 0.71 -1.35 6.18
C ASN A 242 1.14 -2.73 6.68
N ILE A 243 0.31 -3.33 7.52
CA ILE A 243 0.51 -4.67 8.10
C ILE A 243 -0.23 -5.74 7.29
N GLY A 244 -1.16 -5.31 6.43
CA GLY A 244 -1.95 -6.19 5.57
C GLY A 244 -3.29 -6.60 6.15
N ASP A 245 -3.86 -7.65 5.59
CA ASP A 245 -5.16 -8.18 6.01
C ASP A 245 -5.02 -9.07 7.25
N PHE A 246 -6.14 -9.26 7.99
CA PHE A 246 -6.18 -10.28 9.05
C PHE A 246 -6.02 -11.67 8.45
N LYS A 247 -4.84 -12.25 8.64
CA LYS A 247 -4.58 -13.68 8.43
C LYS A 247 -4.66 -14.40 9.78
N ASP A 248 -5.01 -15.67 9.79
CA ASP A 248 -5.28 -16.46 11.00
C ASP A 248 -4.18 -16.39 12.09
N ASN A 249 -2.98 -15.95 11.72
CA ASN A 249 -1.81 -15.93 12.58
C ASN A 249 -1.43 -14.55 13.15
N ILE A 250 -2.06 -13.46 12.74
CA ILE A 250 -1.62 -12.09 13.09
C ILE A 250 -1.68 -11.83 14.61
N THR A 251 -2.69 -12.37 15.28
CA THR A 251 -2.83 -12.23 16.74
C THR A 251 -1.69 -12.93 17.49
N ASN A 252 -1.28 -14.11 17.03
CA ASN A 252 -0.16 -14.85 17.62
C ASN A 252 1.17 -14.13 17.37
N GLN A 253 1.36 -13.61 16.16
CA GLN A 253 2.54 -12.81 15.79
C GLN A 253 2.62 -11.53 16.63
N MET A 254 1.50 -10.82 16.81
CA MET A 254 1.42 -9.66 17.69
C MET A 254 1.79 -10.01 19.14
N MET A 255 1.25 -11.11 19.67
CA MET A 255 1.56 -11.55 21.04
C MET A 255 3.02 -11.95 21.18
N LEU A 256 3.60 -12.59 20.15
CA LEU A 256 5.01 -12.96 20.14
C LEU A 256 5.92 -11.72 20.19
N LEU A 257 5.64 -10.70 19.36
CA LEU A 257 6.37 -9.43 19.36
C LEU A 257 6.28 -8.75 20.74
N ILE A 258 5.08 -8.67 21.31
CA ILE A 258 4.86 -8.06 22.62
C ILE A 258 5.65 -8.79 23.70
N LYS A 259 5.55 -10.12 23.77
CA LYS A 259 6.31 -10.92 24.74
C LYS A 259 7.80 -10.72 24.60
N THR A 260 8.32 -10.79 23.36
CA THR A 260 9.75 -10.71 23.09
C THR A 260 10.32 -9.31 23.41
N PHE A 261 9.67 -8.22 22.99
CA PHE A 261 10.28 -6.89 23.01
C PHE A 261 9.69 -5.93 24.05
N TYR A 262 8.52 -6.20 24.57
CA TYR A 262 7.94 -5.40 25.62
C TYR A 262 8.03 -6.07 26.99
N ASP A 263 7.72 -7.38 27.03
CA ASP A 263 7.73 -8.15 28.29
C ASP A 263 9.08 -8.84 28.55
N ASN A 264 10.02 -8.85 27.57
CA ASN A 264 11.33 -9.53 27.60
C ASN A 264 11.24 -11.04 27.88
N GLU A 265 10.18 -11.68 27.39
CA GLU A 265 9.93 -13.11 27.52
C GLU A 265 10.23 -13.83 26.21
N TYR A 266 11.30 -14.63 26.15
CA TYR A 266 11.70 -15.36 24.95
C TYR A 266 11.00 -16.71 24.79
N GLY A 267 10.35 -17.21 25.85
CA GLY A 267 9.54 -18.43 25.83
C GLY A 267 10.27 -19.66 25.27
N ASN A 268 9.57 -20.42 24.42
CA ASN A 268 10.08 -21.61 23.77
C ASN A 268 10.69 -21.34 22.37
N LEU A 269 11.14 -20.14 22.09
CA LEU A 269 11.81 -19.83 20.84
C LEU A 269 13.12 -20.60 20.74
N LYS A 270 13.31 -21.34 19.64
CA LYS A 270 14.56 -22.03 19.33
C LYS A 270 15.43 -21.09 18.50
N PHE A 271 16.65 -20.89 18.95
CA PHE A 271 17.60 -20.02 18.27
C PHE A 271 18.81 -20.82 17.81
N PRO A 272 19.51 -20.36 16.75
CA PRO A 272 20.83 -20.86 16.37
C PRO A 272 21.85 -20.64 17.49
N ASP A 273 22.90 -21.45 17.55
CA ASP A 273 23.99 -21.28 18.55
C ASP A 273 24.97 -20.13 18.15
N ALA A 274 24.79 -19.52 17.00
CA ALA A 274 25.66 -18.46 16.48
C ALA A 274 24.90 -17.12 16.37
N ILE A 275 25.67 -16.02 16.40
CA ILE A 275 25.18 -14.68 16.07
C ILE A 275 24.62 -14.71 14.65
N THR A 276 23.34 -14.32 14.48
CA THR A 276 22.70 -14.38 13.19
C THR A 276 21.60 -13.33 13.04
N PHE A 277 21.48 -12.78 11.83
CA PHE A 277 20.31 -11.98 11.48
C PHE A 277 19.11 -12.88 11.16
N MET A 278 17.96 -12.48 11.63
CA MET A 278 16.70 -13.15 11.42
C MET A 278 15.57 -12.17 11.19
N ASP A 279 14.41 -12.63 10.78
CA ASP A 279 13.21 -11.82 10.67
C ASP A 279 12.06 -12.34 11.53
N MET A 280 11.22 -11.42 11.98
CA MET A 280 9.95 -11.69 12.63
C MET A 280 8.83 -11.01 11.86
N PHE A 281 7.65 -11.62 11.85
CA PHE A 281 6.53 -11.17 11.02
C PHE A 281 5.40 -10.62 11.89
N LEU A 282 4.76 -9.56 11.35
CA LEU A 282 3.45 -9.10 11.79
C LEU A 282 2.60 -8.88 10.54
N GLY A 283 1.75 -9.85 10.20
CA GLY A 283 1.05 -9.87 8.92
C GLY A 283 2.02 -9.91 7.75
N GLU A 284 2.02 -8.89 6.91
CA GLU A 284 2.95 -8.74 5.78
C GLU A 284 4.22 -7.97 6.15
N LEU A 285 4.22 -7.31 7.31
CA LEU A 285 5.36 -6.59 7.82
C LEU A 285 6.46 -7.54 8.24
N ARG A 286 7.69 -7.27 7.82
CA ARG A 286 8.91 -7.95 8.28
C ARG A 286 9.75 -7.02 9.11
N ILE A 287 10.23 -7.51 10.24
CA ILE A 287 11.10 -6.80 11.18
C ILE A 287 12.42 -7.56 11.25
N ALA A 288 13.52 -6.92 10.87
CA ALA A 288 14.84 -7.52 10.94
C ALA A 288 15.40 -7.43 12.36
N LEU A 289 15.93 -8.55 12.85
CA LEU A 289 16.43 -8.76 14.18
C LEU A 289 17.84 -9.34 14.15
N LEU A 290 18.60 -9.12 15.21
CA LEU A 290 19.84 -9.82 15.49
C LEU A 290 19.64 -10.76 16.66
N HIS A 291 19.97 -12.03 16.49
CA HIS A 291 20.11 -12.98 17.57
C HIS A 291 21.58 -13.05 18.01
N ASP A 292 21.82 -12.87 19.30
CA ASP A 292 23.12 -12.97 19.95
C ASP A 292 23.03 -13.93 21.13
N PRO A 293 23.50 -15.17 20.99
CA PRO A 293 23.41 -16.18 22.05
C PRO A 293 24.27 -15.87 23.29
N THR A 294 25.27 -14.98 23.15
CA THR A 294 26.22 -14.62 24.20
C THR A 294 25.68 -13.52 25.12
N ASN A 295 24.59 -12.87 24.72
CA ASN A 295 24.01 -11.76 25.47
C ASN A 295 22.81 -12.20 26.31
N GLU A 296 22.58 -11.48 27.41
CA GLU A 296 21.40 -11.70 28.26
C GLU A 296 20.11 -11.38 27.51
N ILE A 297 20.12 -10.30 26.71
CA ILE A 297 19.06 -9.96 25.75
C ILE A 297 19.42 -10.60 24.41
N LYS A 298 18.90 -11.81 24.19
CA LYS A 298 19.25 -12.66 23.04
C LYS A 298 18.78 -12.11 21.69
N ILE A 299 17.73 -11.28 21.66
CA ILE A 299 17.15 -10.75 20.42
C ILE A 299 17.12 -9.24 20.50
N LYS A 300 17.72 -8.58 19.50
CA LYS A 300 17.81 -7.12 19.41
C LYS A 300 17.22 -6.63 18.10
N ASN A 301 16.76 -5.37 18.09
CA ASN A 301 16.51 -4.67 16.82
C ASN A 301 17.81 -4.66 16.00
N ALA A 302 17.77 -5.24 14.79
CA ALA A 302 18.93 -5.30 13.90
C ALA A 302 19.57 -3.93 13.64
N PHE A 303 18.80 -2.85 13.70
CA PHE A 303 19.24 -1.48 13.43
C PHE A 303 19.26 -0.60 14.70
N SER A 304 19.56 -1.20 15.85
CA SER A 304 19.84 -0.45 17.07
C SER A 304 21.28 0.08 17.07
N LYS A 305 21.53 1.14 17.84
CA LYS A 305 22.89 1.68 18.03
C LYS A 305 23.85 0.61 18.61
N GLU A 306 23.35 -0.19 19.53
CA GLU A 306 24.12 -1.26 20.15
C GLU A 306 24.58 -2.30 19.13
N VAL A 307 23.69 -2.73 18.19
CA VAL A 307 24.06 -3.65 17.11
C VAL A 307 25.05 -2.99 16.14
N ALA A 308 24.92 -1.70 15.84
CA ALA A 308 25.85 -0.97 15.00
C ALA A 308 27.29 -0.90 15.59
N GLU A 309 27.43 -1.06 16.90
CA GLU A 309 28.72 -1.11 17.59
C GLU A 309 29.37 -2.48 17.57
N MET A 310 28.61 -3.52 17.25
CA MET A 310 29.13 -4.89 17.18
C MET A 310 30.02 -5.08 15.94
N ARG A 311 31.05 -5.89 16.11
CA ARG A 311 31.99 -6.25 15.06
C ARG A 311 32.16 -7.76 15.06
N ILE A 312 32.33 -8.32 13.88
CA ILE A 312 32.74 -9.71 13.75
C ILE A 312 34.21 -9.73 13.36
N VAL A 313 34.88 -10.74 13.83
CA VAL A 313 36.29 -10.96 13.48
C VAL A 313 36.29 -11.99 12.35
N ALA A 314 36.76 -11.58 11.18
CA ALA A 314 37.00 -12.48 10.06
C ALA A 314 38.40 -13.05 10.18
N GLY A 315 38.50 -14.38 10.25
CA GLY A 315 39.78 -15.09 10.22
C GLY A 315 39.74 -16.13 9.12
N THR A 316 40.85 -16.34 8.43
CA THR A 316 41.12 -17.53 7.64
C THR A 316 41.95 -18.46 8.50
N GLU A 317 41.46 -19.69 8.78
CA GLU A 317 42.34 -20.79 9.21
C GLU A 317 43.15 -21.24 8.00
N GLU A 318 44.19 -20.52 7.66
CA GLU A 318 45.25 -21.05 6.79
C GLU A 318 46.19 -21.87 7.68
N ILE A 319 46.06 -23.17 7.58
CA ILE A 319 47.01 -24.14 8.12
C ILE A 319 48.24 -24.12 7.24
N GLU A 320 49.13 -23.17 7.44
CA GLU A 320 50.51 -23.31 7.00
C GLU A 320 51.45 -23.39 8.21
N GLU A 321 52.21 -24.48 8.25
CA GLU A 321 53.27 -24.74 9.21
C GLU A 321 54.36 -23.69 9.17
N ALA A 322 54.18 -22.54 9.77
CA ALA A 322 55.18 -21.62 10.30
C ALA A 322 54.56 -20.24 10.53
N GLU A 323 54.46 -19.84 11.80
CA GLU A 323 54.04 -18.54 12.32
C GLU A 323 52.57 -18.25 12.20
N HIS A 324 51.81 -18.63 13.22
CA HIS A 324 50.40 -18.19 13.47
C HIS A 324 50.34 -16.66 13.64
N ILE A 325 50.22 -15.93 12.54
CA ILE A 325 49.66 -14.59 12.56
C ILE A 325 48.20 -14.74 12.16
N GLU A 326 47.34 -15.03 13.15
CA GLU A 326 45.89 -14.86 13.01
C GLU A 326 45.61 -13.38 12.71
N SER A 327 45.42 -13.02 11.46
CA SER A 327 44.99 -11.69 11.09
C SER A 327 43.48 -11.54 11.40
N HIS A 328 43.17 -11.30 12.66
CA HIS A 328 41.81 -10.99 13.09
C HIS A 328 41.41 -9.61 12.58
N THR A 329 40.71 -9.58 11.44
CA THR A 329 40.25 -8.33 10.86
C THR A 329 38.82 -8.02 11.28
N PRO A 330 38.61 -6.91 12.02
CA PRO A 330 37.27 -6.52 12.40
C PRO A 330 36.48 -6.00 11.20
N VAL A 331 35.29 -6.55 10.93
CA VAL A 331 34.35 -6.09 9.92
C VAL A 331 33.01 -5.74 10.56
N SER A 332 32.23 -4.92 9.88
CA SER A 332 30.89 -4.56 10.36
C SER A 332 30.00 -5.79 10.52
N ILE A 333 29.20 -5.86 11.57
CA ILE A 333 28.23 -6.91 11.78
C ILE A 333 27.25 -7.02 10.61
N TYR A 334 26.89 -5.91 9.96
CA TYR A 334 25.99 -5.89 8.80
C TYR A 334 26.52 -6.64 7.59
N SER A 335 27.81 -6.92 7.53
CA SER A 335 28.38 -7.76 6.46
C SER A 335 27.80 -9.18 6.42
N LEU A 336 27.15 -9.65 7.50
CA LEU A 336 26.40 -10.91 7.55
C LEU A 336 25.00 -10.81 6.93
N MET A 337 24.54 -9.61 6.62
CA MET A 337 23.16 -9.39 6.17
C MET A 337 23.06 -9.60 4.65
N ASN A 338 22.04 -10.32 4.23
CA ASN A 338 21.75 -10.55 2.81
C ASN A 338 20.60 -9.68 2.29
N SER A 339 20.45 -9.63 0.97
CA SER A 339 19.42 -8.84 0.31
C SER A 339 17.99 -9.20 0.70
N ASN A 340 17.72 -10.47 1.03
CA ASN A 340 16.37 -10.93 1.42
C ASN A 340 15.93 -10.32 2.76
N LEU A 341 16.84 -10.23 3.71
CA LEU A 341 16.60 -9.58 5.00
C LEU A 341 16.45 -8.06 4.84
N MET A 342 17.34 -7.44 4.05
CA MET A 342 17.39 -5.99 3.88
C MET A 342 16.12 -5.42 3.21
N TYR A 343 15.76 -5.92 2.01
CA TYR A 343 14.76 -5.25 1.19
C TYR A 343 13.35 -5.29 1.79
N ASN A 344 13.08 -6.27 2.65
CA ASN A 344 11.79 -6.44 3.31
C ASN A 344 11.75 -5.86 4.73
N ALA A 345 12.89 -5.43 5.28
CA ALA A 345 12.95 -4.93 6.64
C ALA A 345 12.24 -3.57 6.77
N ALA A 346 11.15 -3.53 7.54
CA ALA A 346 10.41 -2.31 7.82
C ALA A 346 11.19 -1.35 8.74
N ASN A 347 12.07 -1.91 9.56
CA ASN A 347 12.93 -1.19 10.50
C ASN A 347 14.33 -0.88 9.91
N PHE A 348 14.55 -1.02 8.58
CA PHE A 348 15.84 -0.71 7.96
C PHE A 348 16.22 0.76 8.17
N ASP A 349 17.37 0.98 8.81
CA ASP A 349 17.92 2.31 9.11
C ASP A 349 19.28 2.49 8.44
N ILE A 350 19.30 3.28 7.35
CA ILE A 350 20.49 3.57 6.53
C ILE A 350 21.61 4.20 7.35
N GLU A 351 21.29 5.11 8.28
CA GLU A 351 22.32 5.84 9.03
C GLU A 351 22.99 4.94 10.06
N VAL A 352 22.25 4.03 10.66
CA VAL A 352 22.80 3.04 11.59
C VAL A 352 23.77 2.08 10.88
N VAL A 353 23.42 1.65 9.66
CA VAL A 353 24.31 0.80 8.84
C VAL A 353 25.59 1.56 8.49
N LYS A 354 25.51 2.79 8.00
CA LYS A 354 26.69 3.63 7.69
C LYS A 354 27.59 3.82 8.89
N GLN A 355 27.03 4.16 10.05
CA GLN A 355 27.77 4.32 11.30
C GLN A 355 28.55 3.07 11.71
N SER A 356 28.04 1.88 11.46
CA SER A 356 28.76 0.64 11.72
C SER A 356 30.01 0.52 10.84
N PHE A 357 29.91 0.88 9.55
CA PHE A 357 31.06 0.88 8.63
C PHE A 357 32.04 2.05 8.87
N ASP A 358 31.65 3.09 9.62
CA ASP A 358 32.57 4.15 10.05
C ASP A 358 33.54 3.70 11.14
N ARG A 359 33.22 2.63 11.82
CA ARG A 359 33.98 2.10 12.97
C ARG A 359 34.99 1.01 12.59
N VAL A 360 35.06 0.64 11.33
CA VAL A 360 35.98 -0.37 10.78
C VAL A 360 36.64 0.19 9.53
N ASP A 361 37.81 -0.35 9.16
CA ASP A 361 38.37 -0.15 7.84
C ASP A 361 37.88 -1.28 6.92
N PRO A 362 36.87 -1.01 6.05
CA PRO A 362 36.24 -2.06 5.27
C PRO A 362 37.08 -2.64 4.15
N PHE A 363 38.24 -2.06 3.87
CA PHE A 363 39.11 -2.43 2.73
C PHE A 363 40.60 -2.57 3.11
N ILE A 364 40.89 -2.81 4.40
CA ILE A 364 42.28 -2.88 4.90
C ILE A 364 43.08 -4.07 4.33
N ASN A 365 42.38 -5.17 3.99
CA ASN A 365 42.98 -6.38 3.41
C ASN A 365 41.99 -7.15 2.55
N ASN A 366 42.47 -8.20 1.88
CA ASN A 366 41.64 -9.00 0.97
C ASN A 366 40.40 -9.63 1.64
N THR A 367 40.50 -10.10 2.89
CA THR A 367 39.37 -10.69 3.62
C THR A 367 38.29 -9.65 3.89
N SER A 368 38.65 -8.49 4.43
CA SER A 368 37.69 -7.40 4.66
C SER A 368 37.09 -6.88 3.36
N PHE A 369 37.88 -6.80 2.29
CA PHE A 369 37.43 -6.43 0.95
C PHE A 369 36.34 -7.40 0.46
N GLN A 370 36.62 -8.70 0.45
CA GLN A 370 35.66 -9.71 -0.05
C GLN A 370 34.35 -9.68 0.70
N ILE A 371 34.37 -9.61 2.03
CA ILE A 371 33.21 -9.58 2.89
C ILE A 371 32.40 -8.29 2.66
N THR A 372 33.08 -7.14 2.66
CA THR A 372 32.44 -5.83 2.45
C THR A 372 31.87 -5.68 1.04
N ASN A 373 32.64 -6.11 0.03
CA ASN A 373 32.15 -6.08 -1.35
C ASN A 373 30.92 -6.96 -1.55
N THR A 374 30.89 -8.15 -0.92
CA THR A 374 29.71 -9.03 -0.94
C THR A 374 28.50 -8.31 -0.34
N PHE A 375 28.63 -7.63 0.79
CA PHE A 375 27.56 -6.85 1.39
C PHE A 375 27.06 -5.73 0.48
N CYS A 376 27.99 -4.99 -0.19
CA CYS A 376 27.62 -3.95 -1.15
C CYS A 376 26.85 -4.52 -2.35
N LEU A 377 27.23 -5.71 -2.85
CA LEU A 377 26.49 -6.41 -3.89
C LEU A 377 25.10 -6.84 -3.41
N GLU A 378 24.97 -7.28 -2.16
CA GLU A 378 23.66 -7.57 -1.56
C GLU A 378 22.78 -6.31 -1.42
N CYS A 379 23.37 -5.14 -1.12
CA CYS A 379 22.64 -3.86 -1.17
C CYS A 379 22.12 -3.55 -2.59
N ILE A 380 22.93 -3.74 -3.62
CA ILE A 380 22.51 -3.54 -5.02
C ILE A 380 21.36 -4.51 -5.38
N LYS A 381 21.43 -5.78 -4.95
CA LYS A 381 20.34 -6.74 -5.13
C LYS A 381 19.06 -6.33 -4.39
N ALA A 382 19.20 -5.78 -3.17
CA ALA A 382 18.06 -5.29 -2.40
C ALA A 382 17.35 -4.13 -3.10
N PHE A 383 18.11 -3.20 -3.71
CA PHE A 383 17.55 -2.18 -4.60
C PHE A 383 16.84 -2.81 -5.80
N ASP A 384 17.45 -3.76 -6.48
CA ASP A 384 16.89 -4.42 -7.66
C ASP A 384 15.56 -5.12 -7.39
N ARG A 385 15.27 -5.46 -6.14
CA ARG A 385 14.00 -6.08 -5.69
C ARG A 385 12.96 -5.07 -5.23
N SER A 386 13.37 -4.02 -4.51
CA SER A 386 12.49 -3.09 -3.82
C SER A 386 12.30 -1.75 -4.53
N GLY A 387 13.25 -1.35 -5.37
CA GLY A 387 13.34 0.00 -5.94
C GLY A 387 13.77 1.08 -4.93
N ARG A 388 14.10 0.74 -3.66
CA ARG A 388 14.49 1.71 -2.64
C ARG A 388 15.95 2.15 -2.84
N PHE A 389 16.14 3.43 -3.14
CA PHE A 389 17.46 4.03 -3.37
C PHE A 389 18.36 4.04 -2.13
N ASP A 390 17.82 3.90 -0.93
CA ASP A 390 18.56 3.79 0.32
C ASP A 390 19.68 2.74 0.23
N PHE A 391 19.39 1.58 -0.38
CA PHE A 391 20.36 0.50 -0.52
C PHE A 391 21.54 0.86 -1.43
N LEU A 392 21.28 1.56 -2.53
CA LEU A 392 22.37 2.04 -3.40
C LEU A 392 23.22 3.09 -2.67
N SER A 393 22.58 3.97 -1.89
CA SER A 393 23.28 4.99 -1.10
C SER A 393 24.18 4.38 -0.01
N VAL A 394 23.78 3.26 0.59
CA VAL A 394 24.64 2.50 1.52
C VAL A 394 25.87 1.94 0.80
N ALA A 395 25.66 1.25 -0.32
CA ALA A 395 26.75 0.65 -1.08
C ALA A 395 27.73 1.72 -1.60
N GLU A 396 27.20 2.83 -2.13
CA GLU A 396 28.01 3.96 -2.61
C GLU A 396 28.85 4.56 -1.48
N TYR A 397 28.22 4.82 -0.31
CA TYR A 397 28.90 5.35 0.87
C TYR A 397 30.06 4.46 1.33
N ILE A 398 29.86 3.15 1.36
CA ILE A 398 30.90 2.19 1.75
C ILE A 398 32.03 2.19 0.72
N TYR A 399 31.72 2.15 -0.59
CA TYR A 399 32.74 2.20 -1.64
C TYR A 399 33.54 3.51 -1.69
N GLN A 400 32.99 4.62 -1.15
CA GLN A 400 33.76 5.89 -1.02
C GLN A 400 34.89 5.80 0.01
N LYS A 401 34.84 4.84 0.93
CA LYS A 401 35.92 4.62 1.91
C LYS A 401 37.14 3.91 1.35
N HIS A 402 37.05 3.33 0.15
CA HIS A 402 38.18 2.69 -0.50
C HIS A 402 39.14 3.74 -1.03
N TYR A 403 40.42 3.62 -0.62
CA TYR A 403 41.48 4.42 -1.17
C TYR A 403 41.88 3.86 -2.53
N TYR A 404 41.68 4.65 -3.58
CA TYR A 404 42.09 4.27 -4.91
C TYR A 404 43.61 4.13 -5.01
N VAL A 405 44.12 2.97 -5.41
CA VAL A 405 45.58 2.68 -5.51
C VAL A 405 46.07 2.96 -6.91
N SER A 406 45.57 2.27 -7.91
CA SER A 406 45.95 2.44 -9.32
C SER A 406 44.92 1.77 -10.26
N ASP A 407 45.04 2.04 -11.57
CA ASP A 407 44.24 1.34 -12.59
C ASP A 407 44.71 -0.12 -12.83
N GLU A 408 45.80 -0.58 -12.18
CA GLU A 408 46.26 -1.96 -12.22
C GLU A 408 45.86 -2.75 -10.99
N ASP A 409 45.35 -2.07 -9.95
CA ASP A 409 44.87 -2.71 -8.74
C ASP A 409 43.51 -3.35 -8.94
N PHE A 410 43.45 -4.68 -8.74
CA PHE A 410 42.22 -5.46 -8.98
C PHE A 410 41.04 -5.02 -8.13
N ASP A 411 41.27 -4.72 -6.85
CA ASP A 411 40.23 -4.31 -5.93
C ASP A 411 39.64 -2.93 -6.33
N SER A 412 40.51 -1.99 -6.71
CA SER A 412 40.08 -0.68 -7.23
C SER A 412 39.21 -0.80 -8.48
N ILE A 413 39.48 -1.77 -9.35
CA ILE A 413 38.68 -2.01 -10.56
C ILE A 413 37.35 -2.64 -10.24
N VAL A 414 37.32 -3.64 -9.38
CA VAL A 414 36.06 -4.28 -8.95
C VAL A 414 35.13 -3.24 -8.31
N ILE A 415 35.67 -2.39 -7.44
CA ILE A 415 34.92 -1.28 -6.83
C ILE A 415 34.42 -0.29 -7.89
N PHE A 416 35.29 0.09 -8.84
CA PHE A 416 34.88 0.99 -9.91
C PHE A 416 33.73 0.42 -10.76
N ILE A 417 33.81 -0.85 -11.15
CA ILE A 417 32.75 -1.55 -11.87
C ILE A 417 31.46 -1.54 -11.07
N ASN A 418 31.53 -1.78 -9.75
CA ASN A 418 30.33 -1.77 -8.89
C ASN A 418 29.76 -0.35 -8.71
N LYS A 419 30.60 0.68 -8.62
CA LYS A 419 30.18 2.09 -8.66
C LYS A 419 29.47 2.43 -9.98
N CYS A 420 29.94 1.94 -11.12
CA CYS A 420 29.28 2.10 -12.42
C CYS A 420 27.90 1.39 -12.42
N GLN A 421 27.75 0.22 -11.78
CA GLN A 421 26.46 -0.43 -11.60
C GLN A 421 25.47 0.42 -10.78
N ILE A 422 25.95 1.08 -9.74
CA ILE A 422 25.17 2.01 -8.90
C ILE A 422 24.78 3.24 -9.71
N GLU A 423 25.75 3.88 -10.38
CA GLU A 423 25.53 5.04 -11.24
C GLU A 423 24.44 4.78 -12.30
N TYR A 424 24.52 3.63 -12.98
CA TYR A 424 23.54 3.25 -13.99
C TYR A 424 22.12 3.08 -13.39
N ARG A 425 22.01 2.55 -12.18
CA ARG A 425 20.73 2.38 -11.51
C ARG A 425 20.10 3.70 -11.08
N PHE A 426 20.94 4.66 -10.63
CA PHE A 426 20.48 6.01 -10.32
C PHE A 426 20.05 6.79 -11.57
N ASN A 427 20.92 6.83 -12.58
CA ASN A 427 20.81 7.78 -13.71
C ASN A 427 20.26 7.15 -14.99
N LYS A 428 20.11 5.81 -15.05
CA LYS A 428 19.77 5.00 -16.25
C LYS A 428 20.79 5.16 -17.40
N LYS A 429 21.93 5.77 -17.13
CA LYS A 429 23.06 5.97 -18.06
C LYS A 429 24.34 6.12 -17.26
N LEU A 430 25.46 5.86 -17.90
CA LEU A 430 26.79 6.16 -17.36
C LEU A 430 27.26 7.54 -17.83
N SER A 431 28.13 8.18 -17.05
CA SER A 431 28.87 9.38 -17.43
C SER A 431 29.93 9.08 -18.49
N GLU A 432 30.33 10.10 -19.25
CA GLU A 432 31.40 9.96 -20.25
C GLU A 432 32.72 9.49 -19.61
N GLN A 433 33.01 10.01 -18.41
CA GLN A 433 34.22 9.61 -17.65
C GLN A 433 34.17 8.13 -17.27
N SER A 434 33.01 7.63 -16.81
CA SER A 434 32.83 6.21 -16.49
C SER A 434 33.01 5.33 -17.74
N ILE A 435 32.46 5.75 -18.87
CA ILE A 435 32.60 5.03 -20.15
C ILE A 435 34.05 4.99 -20.59
N GLU A 436 34.77 6.13 -20.57
CA GLU A 436 36.19 6.20 -20.95
C GLU A 436 37.02 5.27 -20.07
N LYS A 437 36.85 5.31 -18.76
CA LYS A 437 37.57 4.44 -17.83
C LYS A 437 37.24 2.96 -18.05
N LEU A 438 35.99 2.59 -18.30
CA LEU A 438 35.58 1.23 -18.64
C LEU A 438 36.25 0.75 -19.95
N MET A 439 36.39 1.63 -20.95
CA MET A 439 37.06 1.29 -22.20
C MET A 439 38.58 1.09 -22.00
N ASN A 440 39.20 1.83 -21.09
CA ASN A 440 40.60 1.63 -20.72
C ASN A 440 40.81 0.30 -20.00
N ILE A 441 39.95 -0.02 -19.00
CA ILE A 441 39.97 -1.31 -18.30
C ILE A 441 39.83 -2.47 -19.30
N LYS A 442 38.89 -2.37 -20.26
CA LYS A 442 38.73 -3.38 -21.33
C LYS A 442 39.98 -3.64 -22.14
N ARG A 443 40.86 -2.65 -22.33
CA ARG A 443 42.11 -2.80 -23.09
C ARG A 443 43.24 -3.42 -22.28
N ILE A 444 43.28 -3.18 -20.97
CA ILE A 444 44.41 -3.56 -20.10
C ILE A 444 44.20 -4.94 -19.48
N TYR A 445 42.94 -5.28 -19.13
CA TYR A 445 42.64 -6.50 -18.38
C TYR A 445 42.32 -7.70 -19.26
N ASN A 446 42.73 -8.90 -18.77
CA ASN A 446 42.46 -10.18 -19.40
C ASN A 446 41.60 -11.08 -18.53
N ASP A 447 41.16 -10.61 -17.34
CA ASP A 447 40.24 -11.35 -16.46
C ASP A 447 38.86 -11.44 -17.08
N TYR A 448 38.28 -12.66 -17.16
CA TYR A 448 37.03 -12.89 -17.84
C TYR A 448 35.82 -12.28 -17.09
N GLY A 449 35.85 -12.22 -15.74
CA GLY A 449 34.81 -11.61 -14.92
C GLY A 449 34.78 -10.10 -15.08
N VAL A 450 35.97 -9.46 -15.07
CA VAL A 450 36.10 -8.03 -15.34
C VAL A 450 35.59 -7.71 -16.75
N LEU A 451 36.05 -8.45 -17.76
CA LEU A 451 35.67 -8.22 -19.17
C LEU A 451 34.16 -8.46 -19.40
N PHE A 452 33.60 -9.48 -18.79
CA PHE A 452 32.13 -9.71 -18.81
C PHE A 452 31.39 -8.49 -18.27
N SER A 453 31.76 -8.02 -17.08
CA SER A 453 31.09 -6.91 -16.39
C SER A 453 31.22 -5.58 -17.14
N VAL A 454 32.44 -5.28 -17.64
CA VAL A 454 32.70 -4.07 -18.43
C VAL A 454 31.88 -4.06 -19.72
N ASN A 455 31.81 -5.19 -20.42
CA ASN A 455 31.03 -5.27 -21.67
C ASN A 455 29.54 -5.13 -21.46
N ILE A 456 29.00 -5.59 -20.33
CA ILE A 456 27.59 -5.33 -19.96
C ILE A 456 27.34 -3.83 -19.76
N LEU A 457 28.19 -3.15 -18.99
CA LEU A 457 28.09 -1.72 -18.70
C LEU A 457 28.22 -0.87 -19.98
N LEU A 458 29.06 -1.30 -20.93
CA LEU A 458 29.20 -0.67 -22.23
C LEU A 458 28.14 -1.08 -23.26
N GLY A 459 27.20 -1.99 -22.91
CA GLY A 459 26.13 -2.45 -23.79
C GLY A 459 26.59 -3.46 -24.88
N SER A 460 27.80 -4.00 -24.81
CA SER A 460 28.38 -4.97 -25.77
C SER A 460 27.97 -6.40 -25.43
N ILE A 461 26.70 -6.78 -25.73
CA ILE A 461 26.11 -8.07 -25.36
C ILE A 461 26.87 -9.26 -25.95
N ILE A 462 27.36 -9.14 -27.21
CA ILE A 462 28.03 -10.25 -27.92
C ILE A 462 29.34 -10.59 -27.20
N GLU A 463 30.14 -9.57 -26.87
CA GLU A 463 31.38 -9.74 -26.16
C GLU A 463 31.17 -10.20 -24.72
N ALA A 464 30.15 -9.65 -24.02
CA ALA A 464 29.78 -10.11 -22.69
C ALA A 464 29.46 -11.62 -22.71
N ASN A 465 28.67 -12.08 -23.65
CA ASN A 465 28.35 -13.50 -23.81
C ASN A 465 29.60 -14.37 -24.11
N TYR A 466 30.52 -13.86 -24.93
CA TYR A 466 31.77 -14.54 -25.20
C TYR A 466 32.57 -14.76 -23.91
N PHE A 467 32.77 -13.74 -23.10
CA PHE A 467 33.55 -13.85 -21.86
C PHE A 467 32.82 -14.70 -20.80
N LEU A 468 31.51 -14.61 -20.67
CA LEU A 468 30.74 -15.48 -19.80
C LEU A 468 30.96 -16.98 -20.11
N ASN A 469 30.99 -17.32 -21.40
CA ASN A 469 31.21 -18.70 -21.84
C ASN A 469 32.67 -19.17 -21.66
N LYS A 470 33.61 -18.24 -21.57
CA LYS A 470 35.05 -18.52 -21.31
C LYS A 470 35.38 -18.69 -19.85
N MET A 471 34.56 -18.16 -18.94
CA MET A 471 34.75 -18.31 -17.51
C MET A 471 34.78 -19.78 -17.07
N PRO A 472 35.64 -20.16 -16.13
CA PRO A 472 35.56 -21.42 -15.42
C PRO A 472 34.17 -21.61 -14.81
N LYS A 473 33.68 -22.85 -14.79
CA LYS A 473 32.29 -23.12 -14.32
C LYS A 473 31.99 -22.55 -12.93
N LYS A 474 32.91 -22.72 -11.95
CA LYS A 474 32.73 -22.23 -10.58
C LYS A 474 32.58 -20.70 -10.54
N GLU A 475 33.41 -20.00 -11.27
CA GLU A 475 33.36 -18.53 -11.36
C GLU A 475 32.07 -18.08 -12.07
N ARG A 476 31.72 -18.67 -13.20
CA ARG A 476 30.50 -18.38 -13.91
C ARG A 476 29.26 -18.57 -13.03
N ASP A 477 29.18 -19.67 -12.26
CA ASP A 477 28.07 -19.93 -11.36
C ASP A 477 27.94 -18.84 -10.28
N SER A 478 29.04 -18.26 -9.80
CA SER A 478 29.06 -17.10 -8.91
C SER A 478 28.52 -15.85 -9.61
N PHE A 479 28.96 -15.56 -10.84
CA PHE A 479 28.50 -14.39 -11.60
C PHE A 479 27.00 -14.42 -11.89
N LEU A 480 26.39 -15.62 -12.06
CA LEU A 480 24.94 -15.76 -12.23
C LEU A 480 24.15 -15.22 -11.01
N THR A 481 24.79 -15.11 -9.86
CA THR A 481 24.18 -14.61 -8.62
C THR A 481 24.39 -13.12 -8.39
N TYR A 482 25.30 -12.47 -9.11
CA TYR A 482 25.67 -11.05 -8.93
C TYR A 482 24.68 -10.10 -9.61
N PRO A 483 24.52 -8.87 -9.12
CA PRO A 483 23.57 -7.89 -9.69
C PRO A 483 23.90 -7.52 -11.14
N ILE A 484 25.17 -7.61 -11.56
CA ILE A 484 25.58 -7.36 -12.96
C ILE A 484 24.90 -8.33 -13.93
N TYR A 485 24.64 -9.57 -13.52
CA TYR A 485 23.96 -10.56 -14.35
C TYR A 485 22.50 -10.21 -14.63
N LYS A 486 21.84 -9.52 -13.69
CA LYS A 486 20.48 -8.98 -13.93
C LYS A 486 20.51 -7.94 -15.06
N MET A 487 21.50 -7.03 -15.04
CA MET A 487 21.68 -6.06 -16.14
C MET A 487 21.90 -6.76 -17.48
N TYR A 488 22.71 -7.83 -17.49
CA TYR A 488 22.89 -8.65 -18.70
C TYR A 488 21.58 -9.22 -19.24
N LYS A 489 20.73 -9.80 -18.39
CA LYS A 489 19.41 -10.30 -18.80
C LYS A 489 18.52 -9.20 -19.38
N GLU A 490 18.47 -8.05 -18.75
CA GLU A 490 17.69 -6.90 -19.24
C GLU A 490 18.17 -6.41 -20.63
N LEU A 491 19.48 -6.45 -20.89
CA LEU A 491 20.03 -6.12 -22.19
C LEU A 491 19.65 -7.17 -23.27
N LEU A 492 19.67 -8.46 -22.91
CA LEU A 492 19.24 -9.53 -23.82
C LEU A 492 17.76 -9.39 -24.22
N GLU A 493 16.89 -9.11 -23.25
CA GLU A 493 15.45 -8.90 -23.48
C GLU A 493 15.18 -7.69 -24.40
N LYS A 494 15.91 -6.58 -24.18
CA LYS A 494 15.80 -5.40 -25.05
C LYS A 494 16.22 -5.68 -26.48
N LYS A 495 17.21 -6.58 -26.69
CA LYS A 495 17.68 -6.96 -28.04
C LYS A 495 16.68 -7.87 -28.75
N GLN A 496 15.93 -8.70 -28.02
CA GLN A 496 14.92 -9.60 -28.61
C GLN A 496 13.65 -8.86 -29.02
N LYS A 497 13.38 -7.68 -28.44
CA LYS A 497 12.20 -6.85 -28.75
C LYS A 497 12.43 -5.85 -29.89
N LYS A 498 13.68 -5.71 -30.37
CA LYS A 498 14.04 -4.92 -31.55
C LYS A 498 14.22 -5.83 -32.76
#